data_68054e64c12d990bf67c3e4678c8e676
#
_entry.id   68054e64c12d990bf67c3e4678c8e676
#
_cell.length_a   1.000
_cell.length_b   1.000
_cell.length_c   1.000
_cell.angle_alpha   90.00
_cell.angle_beta   90.00
_cell.angle_gamma   90.00
#
_symmetry.space_group_name_H-M   'P 1'
#
loop_
_entity.id
_entity.type
_entity.pdbx_description
1 polymer ?
#
loop_
_entity_poly.entity_id
_entity_poly.type
_entity_poly.pdbx_seq_one_letter_code
_entity_poly.pdbx_strand_id
1 'polypeptide(L)'
;VEGKFTDVFVQIRGRGDAYYSSNLVPRADLISKTDFDPLAYIINKTKNLDLKIHAWLNVYYLWSSPEKPKHKDHLLLTHPEWIDTYNPDRMDVNSMLRKMKVNRSINGEGFYLAPTHPEVEAHLQNVITELLQNYRLDGIHFDYIRFHDSKSGMNPDGLKLFLNYNNSLPGLPSLELNKAPSFSDFKRASITSFIRKASLRIRAYQPNCIISAAVKPNLNDAKKMFHQEWDEWLIGGYIDWAILMNYTSSTRNFENNIQIIRDNLPKKY
;
A
#
# COMPACT_ATOMS: atom_id res chain seq x y z
N VAL A 1 -17.89 26.37 -4.48
CA VAL A 1 -16.54 26.00 -4.92
C VAL A 1 -16.48 26.19 -6.43
N GLU A 2 -15.69 27.16 -6.92
CA GLU A 2 -15.61 27.48 -8.36
C GLU A 2 -15.05 26.31 -9.21
N GLY A 3 -14.40 25.32 -8.61
CA GLY A 3 -13.68 24.23 -9.32
C GLY A 3 -14.49 23.02 -9.71
N LYS A 4 -15.77 22.88 -9.37
CA LYS A 4 -16.64 21.73 -9.66
C LYS A 4 -16.00 20.36 -9.31
N PHE A 5 -15.20 20.28 -8.23
CA PHE A 5 -14.66 19.02 -7.73
C PHE A 5 -15.77 18.16 -7.15
N THR A 6 -15.75 16.86 -7.44
CA THR A 6 -16.72 15.87 -6.96
C THR A 6 -16.10 14.93 -5.94
N ASP A 7 -14.78 14.76 -5.98
CA ASP A 7 -14.05 13.81 -5.17
C ASP A 7 -12.78 14.45 -4.59
N VAL A 8 -12.50 14.18 -3.31
CA VAL A 8 -11.30 14.66 -2.61
C VAL A 8 -10.61 13.51 -1.92
N PHE A 9 -9.33 13.33 -2.20
CA PHE A 9 -8.47 12.34 -1.55
C PHE A 9 -7.77 12.98 -0.36
N VAL A 10 -8.08 12.52 0.85
CA VAL A 10 -7.54 13.04 2.10
C VAL A 10 -6.54 12.04 2.67
N GLN A 11 -5.26 12.38 2.68
CA GLN A 11 -4.25 11.51 3.24
C GLN A 11 -4.41 11.43 4.76
N ILE A 12 -4.85 10.28 5.24
CA ILE A 12 -5.12 10.01 6.66
C ILE A 12 -4.08 9.11 7.31
N ARG A 13 -3.29 8.38 6.52
CA ARG A 13 -2.16 7.57 6.97
C ARG A 13 -0.97 7.83 6.06
N GLY A 14 0.02 8.56 6.57
CA GLY A 14 1.15 9.05 5.78
C GLY A 14 2.38 8.17 5.91
N ARG A 15 2.90 7.98 7.13
CA ARG A 15 4.16 7.30 7.43
C ARG A 15 4.02 6.33 8.59
N GLY A 16 2.99 5.49 8.58
CA GLY A 16 2.65 4.61 9.71
C GLY A 16 2.05 5.38 10.89
N ASP A 17 1.60 6.59 10.65
CA ASP A 17 0.95 7.52 11.57
C ASP A 17 -0.46 7.88 11.09
N ALA A 18 -1.35 8.31 12.00
CA ALA A 18 -2.74 8.58 11.73
C ALA A 18 -3.11 10.06 11.89
N TYR A 19 -3.81 10.61 10.88
CA TYR A 19 -4.53 11.90 10.94
C TYR A 19 -6.02 11.70 11.23
N TYR A 20 -6.34 10.69 12.04
CA TYR A 20 -7.67 10.33 12.52
C TYR A 20 -7.54 9.69 13.91
N SER A 21 -8.65 9.48 14.62
CA SER A 21 -8.64 8.79 15.90
C SER A 21 -8.50 7.28 15.69
N SER A 22 -7.39 6.72 16.14
CA SER A 22 -7.06 5.29 16.01
C SER A 22 -6.54 4.71 17.33
N ASN A 23 -6.88 3.45 17.57
CA ASN A 23 -6.29 2.64 18.66
C ASN A 23 -5.15 1.75 18.16
N LEU A 24 -4.97 1.64 16.85
CA LEU A 24 -4.01 0.74 16.21
C LEU A 24 -2.80 1.46 15.62
N VAL A 25 -2.97 2.74 15.27
CA VAL A 25 -1.96 3.55 14.58
C VAL A 25 -1.66 4.78 15.43
N PRO A 26 -0.38 5.08 15.73
CA PRO A 26 -0.03 6.25 16.50
C PRO A 26 -0.45 7.54 15.79
N ARG A 27 -0.87 8.51 16.58
CA ARG A 27 -1.28 9.82 16.07
C ARG A 27 -0.10 10.54 15.42
N ALA A 28 -0.33 11.17 14.28
CA ALA A 28 0.71 11.92 13.57
C ALA A 28 1.26 13.06 14.44
N ASP A 29 2.57 13.29 14.39
CA ASP A 29 3.27 14.27 15.20
C ASP A 29 2.64 15.67 15.12
N LEU A 30 2.18 16.06 13.92
CA LEU A 30 1.60 17.38 13.66
C LEU A 30 0.33 17.66 14.49
N ILE A 31 -0.43 16.63 14.82
CA ILE A 31 -1.69 16.72 15.57
C ILE A 31 -1.61 16.03 16.95
N SER A 32 -0.42 15.58 17.35
CA SER A 32 -0.23 14.77 18.57
C SER A 32 -0.62 15.47 19.88
N LYS A 33 -0.63 16.81 19.88
CA LYS A 33 -0.96 17.62 21.05
C LYS A 33 -2.43 18.06 21.11
N THR A 34 -3.28 17.56 20.25
CA THR A 34 -4.69 17.94 20.16
C THR A 34 -5.58 16.71 20.12
N ASP A 35 -6.82 16.84 20.59
CA ASP A 35 -7.86 15.82 20.41
C ASP A 35 -8.61 15.97 19.08
N PHE A 36 -8.14 16.90 18.23
CA PHE A 36 -8.76 17.17 16.93
C PHE A 36 -8.62 15.98 15.99
N ASP A 37 -9.74 15.55 15.43
CA ASP A 37 -9.83 14.49 14.42
C ASP A 37 -10.06 15.10 13.03
N PRO A 38 -9.01 15.23 12.20
CA PRO A 38 -9.11 15.80 10.88
C PRO A 38 -10.08 15.06 9.94
N LEU A 39 -10.12 13.72 10.02
CA LEU A 39 -11.00 12.92 9.17
C LEU A 39 -12.47 13.11 9.55
N ALA A 40 -12.80 13.00 10.84
CA ALA A 40 -14.15 13.28 11.33
C ALA A 40 -14.59 14.72 10.98
N TYR A 41 -13.68 15.68 11.12
CA TYR A 41 -13.97 17.08 10.81
C TYR A 41 -14.32 17.27 9.33
N ILE A 42 -13.51 16.75 8.40
CA ILE A 42 -13.77 16.95 6.96
C ILE A 42 -15.05 16.23 6.53
N ILE A 43 -15.30 15.01 6.99
CA ILE A 43 -16.54 14.28 6.71
C ILE A 43 -17.77 15.10 7.16
N ASN A 44 -17.72 15.67 8.38
CA ASN A 44 -18.82 16.49 8.89
C ASN A 44 -19.01 17.80 8.10
N LYS A 45 -17.93 18.43 7.68
CA LYS A 45 -17.98 19.70 6.93
C LYS A 45 -18.48 19.53 5.50
N THR A 46 -18.24 18.37 4.90
CA THR A 46 -18.64 18.07 3.51
C THR A 46 -20.01 17.38 3.41
N LYS A 47 -20.64 16.99 4.52
CA LYS A 47 -21.87 16.20 4.57
C LYS A 47 -23.03 16.75 3.69
N ASN A 48 -23.13 18.07 3.55
CA ASN A 48 -24.17 18.73 2.76
C ASN A 48 -23.64 19.27 1.41
N LEU A 49 -22.44 18.87 1.03
CA LEU A 49 -21.83 19.22 -0.25
C LEU A 49 -21.90 17.99 -1.16
N ASP A 50 -22.01 18.22 -2.47
CA ASP A 50 -21.84 17.17 -3.47
C ASP A 50 -20.35 16.88 -3.66
N LEU A 51 -19.72 16.36 -2.59
CA LEU A 51 -18.30 16.13 -2.51
C LEU A 51 -18.01 14.83 -1.75
N LYS A 52 -17.41 13.89 -2.43
CA LYS A 52 -17.02 12.58 -1.88
C LYS A 52 -15.64 12.63 -1.23
N ILE A 53 -15.54 12.05 -0.05
CA ILE A 53 -14.29 11.98 0.71
C ILE A 53 -13.70 10.58 0.62
N HIS A 54 -12.52 10.50 0.01
CA HIS A 54 -11.72 9.28 -0.09
C HIS A 54 -10.60 9.31 0.95
N ALA A 55 -10.62 8.35 1.86
CA ALA A 55 -9.55 8.17 2.83
C ALA A 55 -8.30 7.60 2.14
N TRP A 56 -7.23 8.39 2.08
CA TRP A 56 -5.97 7.99 1.43
C TRP A 56 -5.01 7.40 2.46
N LEU A 57 -4.65 6.12 2.25
CA LEU A 57 -3.69 5.37 3.04
C LEU A 57 -2.44 5.04 2.23
N ASN A 58 -1.27 5.43 2.73
CA ASN A 58 -0.01 4.84 2.29
C ASN A 58 0.11 3.46 2.96
N VAL A 59 -0.08 2.39 2.19
CA VAL A 59 -0.27 1.04 2.75
C VAL A 59 1.04 0.50 3.34
N TYR A 60 2.07 0.31 2.51
CA TYR A 60 3.34 -0.28 2.97
C TYR A 60 4.40 0.77 3.31
N TYR A 61 4.25 2.02 2.90
CA TYR A 61 5.17 3.08 3.23
C TYR A 61 5.14 3.40 4.73
N LEU A 62 6.32 3.38 5.36
CA LEU A 62 6.40 3.45 6.82
C LEU A 62 7.11 4.70 7.33
N TRP A 63 8.28 5.05 6.78
CA TRP A 63 9.06 6.17 7.32
C TRP A 63 10.10 6.69 6.34
N SER A 64 10.28 8.01 6.25
CA SER A 64 11.23 8.67 5.34
C SER A 64 12.18 9.68 6.00
N SER A 65 12.06 9.87 7.32
CA SER A 65 12.98 10.78 8.02
C SER A 65 14.22 10.03 8.49
N PRO A 66 15.41 10.66 8.48
CA PRO A 66 16.61 10.13 9.12
C PRO A 66 16.53 10.15 10.66
N GLU A 67 15.61 10.94 11.22
CA GLU A 67 15.30 10.97 12.65
C GLU A 67 14.28 9.89 12.98
N LYS A 68 14.36 9.33 14.20
CA LYS A 68 13.38 8.36 14.68
C LYS A 68 12.00 9.00 14.81
N PRO A 69 10.91 8.22 14.63
CA PRO A 69 9.59 8.66 15.03
C PRO A 69 9.57 9.11 16.50
N LYS A 70 8.85 10.18 16.81
CA LYS A 70 8.71 10.67 18.19
C LYS A 70 7.76 9.80 19.01
N HIS A 71 6.73 9.25 18.38
CA HIS A 71 5.80 8.38 19.05
C HIS A 71 6.43 7.00 19.29
N LYS A 72 6.51 6.59 20.57
CA LYS A 72 7.18 5.34 20.99
C LYS A 72 6.53 4.07 20.41
N ASP A 73 5.22 4.12 20.14
CA ASP A 73 4.44 2.99 19.61
C ASP A 73 4.41 2.95 18.07
N HIS A 74 5.26 3.76 17.41
CA HIS A 74 5.38 3.71 15.95
C HIS A 74 6.01 2.38 15.50
N LEU A 75 5.44 1.76 14.46
CA LEU A 75 5.82 0.41 13.98
C LEU A 75 7.32 0.28 13.65
N LEU A 76 7.97 1.34 13.19
CA LEU A 76 9.43 1.34 12.97
C LEU A 76 10.22 1.02 14.25
N LEU A 77 9.67 1.33 15.43
CA LEU A 77 10.31 1.15 16.73
C LEU A 77 9.83 -0.13 17.43
N THR A 78 8.56 -0.48 17.26
CA THR A 78 7.93 -1.60 17.96
C THR A 78 8.01 -2.91 17.19
N HIS A 79 8.04 -2.84 15.85
CA HIS A 79 8.05 -3.99 14.96
C HIS A 79 9.12 -3.86 13.84
N PRO A 80 10.42 -3.77 14.21
CA PRO A 80 11.49 -3.70 13.22
C PRO A 80 11.55 -4.95 12.32
N GLU A 81 11.07 -6.10 12.79
CA GLU A 81 10.96 -7.35 12.04
C GLU A 81 9.95 -7.29 10.89
N TRP A 82 9.01 -6.34 10.94
CA TRP A 82 8.01 -6.13 9.87
C TRP A 82 8.53 -5.33 8.68
N ILE A 83 9.75 -4.79 8.78
CA ILE A 83 10.34 -3.93 7.74
C ILE A 83 10.79 -4.78 6.57
N ASP A 84 10.48 -4.30 5.37
CA ASP A 84 11.00 -4.88 4.13
C ASP A 84 12.49 -4.55 3.97
N THR A 85 13.25 -5.46 3.36
CA THR A 85 14.69 -5.36 3.23
C THR A 85 15.19 -5.88 1.88
N TYR A 86 16.41 -5.47 1.52
CA TYR A 86 17.16 -5.99 0.37
C TYR A 86 18.08 -7.17 0.72
N ASN A 87 18.32 -7.38 2.01
CA ASN A 87 19.18 -8.45 2.49
C ASN A 87 18.66 -8.96 3.84
N PRO A 88 18.26 -10.25 3.95
CA PRO A 88 17.70 -10.83 5.16
C PRO A 88 18.65 -10.77 6.36
N ASP A 89 19.98 -10.77 6.12
CA ASP A 89 21.00 -10.78 7.19
C ASP A 89 21.31 -9.39 7.77
N ARG A 90 20.68 -8.33 7.29
CA ARG A 90 21.02 -6.94 7.62
C ARG A 90 19.84 -6.10 8.09
N MET A 91 19.11 -6.60 9.08
CA MET A 91 18.03 -5.84 9.71
C MET A 91 18.52 -5.10 10.97
N ASP A 92 19.20 -3.94 10.80
CA ASP A 92 19.45 -2.99 11.88
C ASP A 92 18.89 -1.62 11.53
N VAL A 93 17.73 -1.30 12.07
CA VAL A 93 17.03 -0.01 11.89
C VAL A 93 17.92 1.17 12.26
N ASN A 94 18.72 1.09 13.34
CA ASN A 94 19.60 2.17 13.75
C ASN A 94 20.71 2.42 12.72
N SER A 95 21.26 1.33 12.17
CA SER A 95 22.25 1.43 11.07
C SER A 95 21.65 2.05 9.82
N MET A 96 20.42 1.66 9.47
CA MET A 96 19.70 2.21 8.31
C MET A 96 19.39 3.70 8.49
N LEU A 97 18.92 4.12 9.67
CA LEU A 97 18.70 5.55 9.99
C LEU A 97 20.01 6.36 9.96
N ARG A 98 21.12 5.82 10.50
CA ARG A 98 22.44 6.47 10.39
C ARG A 98 22.86 6.66 8.93
N LYS A 99 22.65 5.66 8.08
CA LYS A 99 22.94 5.77 6.65
C LYS A 99 22.05 6.81 5.96
N MET A 100 20.78 6.93 6.32
CA MET A 100 19.90 7.98 5.80
C MET A 100 20.38 9.40 6.16
N LYS A 101 20.99 9.59 7.34
CA LYS A 101 21.59 10.88 7.75
C LYS A 101 22.80 11.26 6.87
N VAL A 102 23.63 10.28 6.51
CA VAL A 102 24.86 10.49 5.74
C VAL A 102 24.56 10.60 4.24
N ASN A 103 23.72 9.72 3.73
CA ASN A 103 23.29 9.69 2.34
C ASN A 103 21.77 9.85 2.27
N ARG A 104 21.29 11.04 1.91
CA ARG A 104 19.85 11.31 1.68
C ARG A 104 19.18 10.38 0.67
N SER A 105 19.90 9.41 0.13
CA SER A 105 19.57 8.55 -1.00
C SER A 105 19.75 7.05 -0.71
N ILE A 106 19.60 6.58 0.54
CA ILE A 106 19.50 5.13 0.72
C ILE A 106 18.07 4.73 0.43
N ASN A 107 17.91 4.09 -0.73
CA ASN A 107 16.66 3.57 -1.28
C ASN A 107 15.59 4.63 -1.64
N GLY A 108 16.00 5.89 -1.92
CA GLY A 108 15.15 6.92 -2.54
C GLY A 108 13.92 7.38 -1.74
N GLU A 109 13.11 6.47 -1.18
CA GLU A 109 11.80 6.79 -0.60
C GLU A 109 11.72 6.55 0.92
N GLY A 110 12.52 5.65 1.50
CA GLY A 110 12.50 5.35 2.95
C GLY A 110 12.21 3.89 3.28
N PHE A 111 11.66 3.64 4.46
CA PHE A 111 11.30 2.31 4.96
C PHE A 111 9.90 1.89 4.51
N TYR A 112 9.76 0.60 4.23
CA TYR A 112 8.51 -0.05 3.89
C TYR A 112 8.22 -1.20 4.86
N LEU A 113 6.96 -1.45 5.14
CA LEU A 113 6.49 -2.71 5.70
C LEU A 113 6.60 -3.81 4.64
N ALA A 114 6.91 -5.02 5.05
CA ALA A 114 7.05 -6.16 4.15
C ALA A 114 5.68 -6.72 3.72
N PRO A 115 5.29 -6.62 2.44
CA PRO A 115 4.00 -7.14 1.99
C PRO A 115 3.86 -8.67 2.14
N THR A 116 4.98 -9.38 2.26
CA THR A 116 5.03 -10.83 2.46
C THR A 116 4.94 -11.26 3.93
N HIS A 117 5.00 -10.33 4.88
CA HIS A 117 4.92 -10.66 6.31
C HIS A 117 3.46 -10.83 6.76
N PRO A 118 3.06 -11.98 7.33
CA PRO A 118 1.65 -12.27 7.64
C PRO A 118 1.06 -11.33 8.68
N GLU A 119 1.84 -10.91 9.69
CA GLU A 119 1.36 -9.98 10.71
C GLU A 119 1.20 -8.55 10.17
N VAL A 120 1.99 -8.14 9.18
CA VAL A 120 1.80 -6.87 8.46
C VAL A 120 0.45 -6.87 7.74
N GLU A 121 0.13 -7.95 7.02
CA GLU A 121 -1.17 -8.08 6.38
C GLU A 121 -2.30 -7.98 7.41
N ALA A 122 -2.22 -8.75 8.51
CA ALA A 122 -3.22 -8.76 9.57
C ALA A 122 -3.41 -7.37 10.21
N HIS A 123 -2.32 -6.68 10.54
CA HIS A 123 -2.35 -5.33 11.09
C HIS A 123 -3.05 -4.34 10.15
N LEU A 124 -2.65 -4.30 8.87
CA LEU A 124 -3.23 -3.37 7.90
C LEU A 124 -4.71 -3.67 7.63
N GLN A 125 -5.12 -4.94 7.62
CA GLN A 125 -6.53 -5.32 7.54
C GLN A 125 -7.34 -4.85 8.76
N ASN A 126 -6.74 -4.87 9.96
CA ASN A 126 -7.37 -4.35 11.17
C ASN A 126 -7.50 -2.82 11.13
N VAL A 127 -6.49 -2.11 10.63
CA VAL A 127 -6.55 -0.65 10.39
C VAL A 127 -7.70 -0.28 9.47
N ILE A 128 -7.89 -1.02 8.36
CA ILE A 128 -9.03 -0.81 7.45
C ILE A 128 -10.35 -1.07 8.19
N THR A 129 -10.43 -2.13 9.00
CA THR A 129 -11.64 -2.44 9.77
C THR A 129 -11.99 -1.32 10.75
N GLU A 130 -11.02 -0.82 11.50
CA GLU A 130 -11.20 0.29 12.44
C GLU A 130 -11.74 1.54 11.74
N LEU A 131 -11.18 1.88 10.57
CA LEU A 131 -11.67 3.00 9.75
C LEU A 131 -13.13 2.83 9.34
N LEU A 132 -13.49 1.65 8.84
CA LEU A 132 -14.86 1.34 8.38
C LEU A 132 -15.89 1.31 9.51
N GLN A 133 -15.48 0.96 10.72
CA GLN A 133 -16.33 0.96 11.91
C GLN A 133 -16.56 2.36 12.45
N ASN A 134 -15.55 3.23 12.38
CA ASN A 134 -15.58 4.55 13.01
C ASN A 134 -16.01 5.68 12.07
N TYR A 135 -15.86 5.51 10.74
CA TYR A 135 -16.12 6.55 9.76
C TYR A 135 -16.98 6.06 8.59
N ARG A 136 -17.90 6.92 8.14
CA ARG A 136 -18.61 6.72 6.86
C ARG A 136 -17.78 7.36 5.78
N LEU A 137 -17.24 6.52 4.89
CA LEU A 137 -16.33 6.92 3.82
C LEU A 137 -17.00 6.77 2.46
N ASP A 138 -16.83 7.74 1.57
CA ASP A 138 -17.27 7.62 0.18
C ASP A 138 -16.27 6.79 -0.64
N GLY A 139 -14.98 6.77 -0.22
CA GLY A 139 -13.96 5.94 -0.82
C GLY A 139 -12.78 5.66 0.10
N ILE A 140 -12.02 4.62 -0.26
CA ILE A 140 -10.70 4.32 0.30
C ILE A 140 -9.71 4.29 -0.86
N HIS A 141 -8.61 5.03 -0.70
CA HIS A 141 -7.53 5.09 -1.67
C HIS A 141 -6.25 4.46 -1.12
N PHE A 142 -5.74 3.45 -1.82
CA PHE A 142 -4.51 2.76 -1.47
C PHE A 142 -3.34 3.30 -2.28
N ASP A 143 -2.43 4.01 -1.62
CA ASP A 143 -1.14 4.39 -2.19
C ASP A 143 -0.03 3.54 -1.58
N TYR A 144 1.14 3.51 -2.23
CA TYR A 144 2.25 2.65 -1.83
C TYR A 144 1.83 1.18 -1.63
N ILE A 145 0.84 0.73 -2.42
CA ILE A 145 0.38 -0.66 -2.47
C ILE A 145 1.26 -1.44 -3.46
N ARG A 146 2.53 -1.53 -3.12
CA ARG A 146 3.59 -2.09 -3.96
C ARG A 146 4.86 -2.37 -3.16
N PHE A 147 5.74 -3.19 -3.71
CA PHE A 147 7.13 -3.22 -3.26
C PHE A 147 7.86 -1.93 -3.68
N HIS A 148 8.96 -1.64 -2.98
CA HIS A 148 9.78 -0.48 -3.32
C HIS A 148 10.35 -0.60 -4.75
N ASP A 149 10.94 -1.75 -5.06
CA ASP A 149 11.48 -2.12 -6.37
C ASP A 149 11.57 -3.66 -6.55
N SER A 150 12.17 -4.12 -7.65
CA SER A 150 12.31 -5.55 -7.96
C SER A 150 13.21 -6.32 -6.99
N LYS A 151 14.17 -5.64 -6.32
CA LYS A 151 15.17 -6.24 -5.44
C LYS A 151 14.72 -6.30 -3.97
N SER A 152 13.72 -5.51 -3.59
CA SER A 152 13.12 -5.53 -2.25
C SER A 152 12.25 -6.79 -2.04
N GLY A 153 11.78 -7.02 -0.84
CA GLY A 153 10.97 -8.18 -0.50
C GLY A 153 11.76 -9.30 0.19
N MET A 154 12.94 -9.00 0.71
CA MET A 154 13.83 -9.97 1.35
C MET A 154 13.64 -10.03 2.88
N ASN A 155 12.44 -9.71 3.35
CA ASN A 155 12.10 -9.88 4.78
C ASN A 155 12.24 -11.35 5.19
N PRO A 156 12.92 -11.67 6.32
CA PRO A 156 13.21 -13.05 6.73
C PRO A 156 11.96 -13.92 6.92
N ASP A 157 10.91 -13.38 7.56
CA ASP A 157 9.67 -14.14 7.81
C ASP A 157 8.87 -14.35 6.53
N GLY A 158 8.86 -13.37 5.62
CA GLY A 158 8.31 -13.51 4.28
C GLY A 158 9.02 -14.58 3.44
N LEU A 159 10.36 -14.61 3.50
CA LEU A 159 11.17 -15.65 2.85
C LEU A 159 10.88 -17.04 3.43
N LYS A 160 10.81 -17.15 4.75
CA LYS A 160 10.48 -18.41 5.44
C LYS A 160 9.09 -18.90 5.02
N LEU A 161 8.12 -18.00 4.93
CA LEU A 161 6.78 -18.35 4.47
C LEU A 161 6.80 -18.88 3.03
N PHE A 162 7.53 -18.25 2.12
CA PHE A 162 7.71 -18.70 0.75
C PHE A 162 8.36 -20.09 0.66
N LEU A 163 9.44 -20.31 1.43
CA LEU A 163 10.13 -21.61 1.45
C LEU A 163 9.23 -22.71 2.01
N ASN A 164 8.50 -22.44 3.08
CA ASN A 164 7.55 -23.40 3.66
C ASN A 164 6.42 -23.72 2.66
N TYR A 165 5.89 -22.72 1.95
CA TYR A 165 4.87 -22.94 0.91
C TYR A 165 5.39 -23.88 -0.19
N ASN A 166 6.57 -23.64 -0.72
CA ASN A 166 7.18 -24.49 -1.75
C ASN A 166 7.49 -25.92 -1.24
N ASN A 167 7.91 -26.05 0.02
CA ASN A 167 8.21 -27.35 0.62
C ASN A 167 6.94 -28.15 1.01
N SER A 168 5.81 -27.45 1.19
CA SER A 168 4.52 -28.05 1.59
C SER A 168 3.70 -28.55 0.40
N LEU A 169 4.18 -28.40 -0.83
CA LEU A 169 3.55 -28.97 -2.02
C LEU A 169 3.91 -30.45 -2.08
N PRO A 170 3.04 -31.39 -1.55
CA PRO A 170 3.40 -32.78 -1.45
C PRO A 170 3.40 -33.42 -2.84
N GLY A 171 4.49 -34.08 -3.16
CA GLY A 171 4.50 -35.12 -4.21
C GLY A 171 4.42 -34.64 -5.66
N LEU A 172 4.87 -33.42 -5.96
CA LEU A 172 5.13 -33.04 -7.34
C LEU A 172 6.32 -33.88 -7.84
N PRO A 173 6.15 -34.74 -8.87
CA PRO A 173 7.26 -35.42 -9.50
C PRO A 173 8.31 -34.39 -9.90
N SER A 174 9.59 -34.76 -9.86
CA SER A 174 10.72 -33.89 -10.22
C SER A 174 10.61 -33.19 -11.59
N LEU A 175 9.72 -33.66 -12.45
CA LEU A 175 9.34 -33.05 -13.73
C LEU A 175 8.42 -31.78 -13.59
N GLU A 176 7.79 -31.54 -12.44
CA GLU A 176 6.91 -30.41 -12.21
C GLU A 176 7.49 -29.30 -11.30
N LEU A 177 8.73 -29.46 -10.83
CA LEU A 177 9.47 -28.39 -10.12
C LEU A 177 9.58 -27.08 -10.93
N ASN A 178 9.48 -27.16 -12.26
CA ASN A 178 9.42 -26.00 -13.15
C ASN A 178 8.08 -25.22 -13.08
N LYS A 179 7.06 -25.75 -12.37
CA LYS A 179 5.75 -25.11 -12.15
C LYS A 179 5.60 -24.51 -10.76
N ALA A 180 6.58 -24.69 -9.87
CA ALA A 180 6.54 -24.04 -8.56
C ALA A 180 6.56 -22.51 -8.74
N PRO A 181 5.70 -21.74 -8.02
CA PRO A 181 5.69 -20.28 -8.11
C PRO A 181 7.08 -19.73 -7.83
N SER A 182 7.54 -18.80 -8.67
CA SER A 182 8.77 -18.07 -8.40
C SER A 182 8.56 -17.14 -7.17
N PHE A 183 9.65 -16.70 -6.54
CA PHE A 183 9.56 -15.72 -5.47
C PHE A 183 8.91 -14.41 -5.94
N SER A 184 9.08 -14.04 -7.21
CA SER A 184 8.40 -12.91 -7.83
C SER A 184 6.88 -13.12 -7.90
N ASP A 185 6.42 -14.35 -8.22
CA ASP A 185 4.99 -14.69 -8.21
C ASP A 185 4.43 -14.62 -6.79
N PHE A 186 5.16 -15.12 -5.81
CA PHE A 186 4.77 -15.05 -4.40
C PHE A 186 4.63 -13.60 -3.92
N LYS A 187 5.56 -12.71 -4.29
CA LYS A 187 5.46 -11.27 -3.98
C LYS A 187 4.22 -10.63 -4.59
N ARG A 188 3.92 -10.91 -5.87
CA ARG A 188 2.69 -10.42 -6.53
C ARG A 188 1.44 -10.94 -5.85
N ALA A 189 1.40 -12.24 -5.58
CA ALA A 189 0.28 -12.89 -4.91
C ALA A 189 0.02 -12.31 -3.51
N SER A 190 1.06 -11.91 -2.77
CA SER A 190 0.92 -11.29 -1.44
C SER A 190 0.18 -9.96 -1.51
N ILE A 191 0.53 -9.07 -2.46
CA ILE A 191 -0.16 -7.79 -2.64
C ILE A 191 -1.59 -8.02 -3.14
N THR A 192 -1.78 -8.89 -4.13
CA THR A 192 -3.09 -9.19 -4.70
C THR A 192 -4.03 -9.82 -3.64
N SER A 193 -3.49 -10.70 -2.77
CA SER A 193 -4.23 -11.26 -1.63
C SER A 193 -4.69 -10.16 -0.67
N PHE A 194 -3.79 -9.23 -0.32
CA PHE A 194 -4.13 -8.09 0.54
C PHE A 194 -5.28 -7.26 -0.04
N ILE A 195 -5.18 -6.84 -1.31
CA ILE A 195 -6.20 -6.04 -1.99
C ILE A 195 -7.54 -6.78 -2.04
N ARG A 196 -7.53 -8.06 -2.38
CA ARG A 196 -8.75 -8.88 -2.42
C ARG A 196 -9.43 -8.95 -1.06
N LYS A 197 -8.67 -9.21 0.02
CA LYS A 197 -9.20 -9.27 1.39
C LYS A 197 -9.72 -7.90 1.84
N ALA A 198 -8.98 -6.83 1.55
CA ALA A 198 -9.41 -5.46 1.85
C ALA A 198 -10.71 -5.11 1.11
N SER A 199 -10.81 -5.42 -0.18
CA SER A 199 -12.00 -5.20 -0.99
C SER A 199 -13.22 -5.92 -0.42
N LEU A 200 -13.10 -7.21 -0.11
CA LEU A 200 -14.19 -7.98 0.48
C LEU A 200 -14.66 -7.38 1.81
N ARG A 201 -13.74 -6.94 2.65
CA ARG A 201 -14.01 -6.29 3.93
C ARG A 201 -14.70 -4.95 3.74
N ILE A 202 -14.18 -4.09 2.87
CA ILE A 202 -14.77 -2.76 2.59
C ILE A 202 -16.21 -2.93 2.09
N ARG A 203 -16.44 -3.81 1.13
CA ARG A 203 -17.77 -4.05 0.58
C ARG A 203 -18.73 -4.66 1.59
N ALA A 204 -18.24 -5.46 2.54
CA ALA A 204 -19.08 -6.02 3.62
C ALA A 204 -19.53 -4.93 4.63
N TYR A 205 -18.67 -3.96 4.94
CA TYR A 205 -19.00 -2.88 5.89
C TYR A 205 -19.70 -1.70 5.23
N GLN A 206 -19.25 -1.30 4.05
CA GLN A 206 -19.72 -0.12 3.32
C GLN A 206 -19.79 -0.43 1.81
N PRO A 207 -20.90 -1.06 1.33
CA PRO A 207 -21.03 -1.58 -0.04
C PRO A 207 -20.81 -0.55 -1.15
N ASN A 208 -21.12 0.72 -0.87
CA ASN A 208 -21.01 1.83 -1.84
C ASN A 208 -19.66 2.57 -1.76
N CYS A 209 -18.75 2.16 -0.88
CA CYS A 209 -17.44 2.77 -0.74
C CYS A 209 -16.59 2.45 -1.97
N ILE A 210 -16.12 3.48 -2.66
CA ILE A 210 -15.25 3.37 -3.85
C ILE A 210 -13.84 2.94 -3.40
N ILE A 211 -13.30 1.91 -4.03
CA ILE A 211 -11.96 1.41 -3.76
C ILE A 211 -11.05 1.84 -4.91
N SER A 212 -10.00 2.59 -4.60
CA SER A 212 -9.04 3.03 -5.61
C SER A 212 -7.60 2.77 -5.19
N ALA A 213 -6.70 2.66 -6.17
CA ALA A 213 -5.28 2.46 -5.92
C ALA A 213 -4.42 3.37 -6.80
N ALA A 214 -3.35 3.95 -6.22
CA ALA A 214 -2.28 4.61 -6.96
C ALA A 214 -1.40 3.55 -7.62
N VAL A 215 -1.28 3.62 -8.95
CA VAL A 215 -0.65 2.55 -9.73
C VAL A 215 0.38 3.08 -10.73
N LYS A 216 1.40 2.26 -11.02
CA LYS A 216 2.38 2.57 -12.05
C LYS A 216 1.73 2.47 -13.43
N PRO A 217 1.90 3.47 -14.33
CA PRO A 217 1.20 3.52 -15.59
C PRO A 217 1.63 2.46 -16.60
N ASN A 218 2.90 2.05 -16.57
CA ASN A 218 3.40 0.97 -17.41
C ASN A 218 3.10 -0.37 -16.74
N LEU A 219 2.20 -1.17 -17.33
CA LEU A 219 1.78 -2.48 -16.80
C LEU A 219 2.94 -3.46 -16.58
N ASN A 220 3.89 -3.47 -17.51
CA ASN A 220 5.03 -4.37 -17.44
C ASN A 220 5.96 -4.00 -16.28
N ASP A 221 6.25 -2.70 -16.11
CA ASP A 221 7.04 -2.19 -15.00
C ASP A 221 6.30 -2.37 -13.67
N ALA A 222 4.98 -2.12 -13.64
CA ALA A 222 4.14 -2.35 -12.48
C ALA A 222 4.30 -3.79 -11.97
N LYS A 223 4.19 -4.79 -12.87
CA LYS A 223 4.32 -6.21 -12.54
C LYS A 223 5.76 -6.61 -12.19
N LYS A 224 6.76 -6.21 -12.99
CA LYS A 224 8.14 -6.70 -12.85
C LYS A 224 8.95 -5.97 -11.79
N MET A 225 8.78 -4.64 -11.70
CA MET A 225 9.58 -3.81 -10.80
C MET A 225 8.90 -3.64 -9.43
N PHE A 226 7.58 -3.49 -9.42
CA PHE A 226 6.83 -3.12 -8.21
C PHE A 226 5.89 -4.20 -7.71
N HIS A 227 5.79 -5.33 -8.42
CA HIS A 227 4.91 -6.48 -8.13
C HIS A 227 3.42 -6.08 -8.00
N GLN A 228 3.01 -5.09 -8.76
CA GLN A 228 1.69 -4.47 -8.74
C GLN A 228 0.89 -4.95 -9.96
N GLU A 229 -0.07 -5.87 -9.76
CA GLU A 229 -0.93 -6.44 -10.81
C GLU A 229 -2.29 -5.73 -10.84
N TRP A 230 -2.26 -4.41 -10.98
CA TRP A 230 -3.45 -3.60 -10.85
C TRP A 230 -4.49 -3.79 -11.96
N ASP A 231 -4.08 -4.26 -13.12
CA ASP A 231 -4.96 -4.71 -14.19
C ASP A 231 -5.84 -5.89 -13.73
N GLU A 232 -5.24 -6.89 -13.07
CA GLU A 232 -5.95 -8.01 -12.47
C GLU A 232 -6.88 -7.55 -11.33
N TRP A 233 -6.48 -6.53 -10.58
CA TRP A 233 -7.32 -5.99 -9.49
C TRP A 233 -8.58 -5.30 -10.03
N LEU A 234 -8.48 -4.56 -11.15
CA LEU A 234 -9.62 -3.98 -11.85
C LEU A 234 -10.52 -5.06 -12.44
N ILE A 235 -9.93 -6.00 -13.21
CA ILE A 235 -10.67 -7.08 -13.88
C ILE A 235 -11.41 -7.96 -12.87
N GLY A 236 -10.76 -8.25 -11.73
CA GLY A 236 -11.33 -9.01 -10.63
C GLY A 236 -12.35 -8.25 -9.77
N GLY A 237 -12.54 -6.93 -10.02
CA GLY A 237 -13.43 -6.07 -9.24
C GLY A 237 -12.94 -5.82 -7.81
N TYR A 238 -11.65 -5.98 -7.54
CA TYR A 238 -11.06 -5.70 -6.21
C TYR A 238 -10.83 -4.22 -5.99
N ILE A 239 -10.64 -3.44 -7.07
CA ILE A 239 -10.66 -1.98 -7.06
C ILE A 239 -11.64 -1.46 -8.12
N ASP A 240 -12.19 -0.28 -7.88
CA ASP A 240 -13.09 0.41 -8.81
C ASP A 240 -12.32 1.37 -9.72
N TRP A 241 -11.26 2.00 -9.19
CA TRP A 241 -10.44 2.96 -9.94
C TRP A 241 -8.95 2.66 -9.79
N ALA A 242 -8.24 2.68 -10.91
CA ALA A 242 -6.77 2.73 -10.96
C ALA A 242 -6.33 4.18 -11.23
N ILE A 243 -5.69 4.82 -10.25
CA ILE A 243 -5.19 6.18 -10.35
C ILE A 243 -3.74 6.14 -10.84
N LEU A 244 -3.54 6.47 -12.10
CA LEU A 244 -2.25 6.33 -12.77
C LEU A 244 -1.25 7.40 -12.30
N MET A 245 -0.12 6.99 -11.76
CA MET A 245 1.02 7.86 -11.44
C MET A 245 1.82 8.22 -12.71
N ASN A 246 1.14 8.82 -13.68
CA ASN A 246 1.73 9.12 -15.00
C ASN A 246 2.43 10.49 -14.97
N TYR A 247 3.45 10.62 -14.12
CA TYR A 247 4.23 11.84 -13.92
C TYR A 247 5.30 11.97 -15.00
N THR A 248 4.94 12.57 -16.13
CA THR A 248 5.86 12.85 -17.23
C THR A 248 5.60 14.24 -17.80
N SER A 249 6.68 14.95 -18.16
CA SER A 249 6.61 16.24 -18.87
C SER A 249 6.42 16.07 -20.38
N SER A 250 6.53 14.84 -20.89
CA SER A 250 6.38 14.50 -22.32
C SER A 250 4.94 14.08 -22.60
N THR A 251 4.20 14.88 -23.38
CA THR A 251 2.85 14.54 -23.86
C THR A 251 2.85 13.21 -24.61
N ARG A 252 3.85 12.96 -25.45
CA ARG A 252 3.98 11.70 -26.19
C ARG A 252 4.11 10.49 -25.24
N ASN A 253 4.91 10.59 -24.18
CA ASN A 253 5.05 9.49 -23.21
C ASN A 253 3.77 9.30 -22.42
N PHE A 254 3.08 10.40 -22.09
CA PHE A 254 1.78 10.34 -21.43
C PHE A 254 0.76 9.59 -22.29
N GLU A 255 0.60 9.98 -23.55
CA GLU A 255 -0.32 9.36 -24.51
C GLU A 255 0.03 7.88 -24.76
N ASN A 256 1.32 7.55 -24.93
CA ASN A 256 1.76 6.17 -25.10
C ASN A 256 1.38 5.28 -23.92
N ASN A 257 1.57 5.76 -22.68
CA ASN A 257 1.17 4.99 -21.49
C ASN A 257 -0.34 4.75 -21.47
N ILE A 258 -1.15 5.76 -21.81
CA ILE A 258 -2.61 5.62 -21.89
C ILE A 258 -3.02 4.64 -23.00
N GLN A 259 -2.36 4.71 -24.17
CA GLN A 259 -2.66 3.81 -25.27
C GLN A 259 -2.36 2.35 -24.92
N ILE A 260 -1.19 2.07 -24.31
CA ILE A 260 -0.83 0.73 -23.84
C ILE A 260 -1.89 0.18 -22.87
N ILE A 261 -2.39 1.01 -21.97
CA ILE A 261 -3.44 0.60 -21.02
C ILE A 261 -4.73 0.25 -21.76
N ARG A 262 -5.18 1.11 -22.69
CA ARG A 262 -6.37 0.87 -23.51
C ARG A 262 -6.29 -0.41 -24.33
N ASP A 263 -5.11 -0.75 -24.85
CA ASP A 263 -4.89 -1.94 -25.65
C ASP A 263 -4.87 -3.24 -24.83
N ASN A 264 -4.54 -3.15 -23.52
CA ASN A 264 -4.38 -4.30 -22.64
C ASN A 264 -5.54 -4.51 -21.65
N LEU A 265 -6.38 -3.51 -21.43
CA LEU A 265 -7.57 -3.67 -20.58
C LEU A 265 -8.83 -3.96 -21.43
N PRO A 266 -9.80 -4.70 -20.90
CA PRO A 266 -11.10 -4.85 -21.52
C PRO A 266 -11.76 -3.50 -21.76
N LYS A 267 -12.50 -3.35 -22.89
CA LYS A 267 -13.11 -2.07 -23.32
C LYS A 267 -14.08 -1.42 -22.33
N LYS A 268 -14.49 -2.15 -21.31
CA LYS A 268 -15.40 -1.63 -20.25
C LYS A 268 -14.68 -0.76 -19.19
N TYR A 269 -13.35 -0.73 -19.21
CA TYR A 269 -12.53 0.06 -18.26
C TYR A 269 -11.91 1.29 -18.90
#